data_d86c81b2b8c20adc64b4e53796ced99a
#
_entry.id   d86c81b2b8c20adc64b4e53796ced99a
#
_cell.length_a   1.000
_cell.length_b   1.000
_cell.length_c   1.000
_cell.angle_alpha   90.00
_cell.angle_beta   90.00
_cell.angle_gamma   90.00
#
_symmetry.space_group_name_H-M   'P 1'
#
loop_
_entity.id
_entity.type
_entity.pdbx_description
1 polymer ?
#
loop_
_entity_poly.entity_id
_entity_poly.type
_entity_poly.pdbx_seq_one_letter_code
_entity_poly.pdbx_strand_id
1 'polypeptide(L)'
;MTHNRVVVLAARPQGVPTPACFRVEERPLPSIGEGEALVRNTLMSVDPAMRPRMDDVPSYVAPFRVGEPLDGQAIGEVTASRNPALPVGSIVNHRFGWRDYAAVTAATIVDTSVAPASAYLGILGGKGLTAYAGLVDVAKLQPGETIYISAAAGAVGSAAGGIAKLLGATTIGSTGSAENVAFLREVLHYDRAFVARDGAIAPELRDAAPDGIDVYFDNVGGETLTAAFGALKVHGRVAACGMISGYNDASATIADPFEIIRKRLRIEGFLVSDHAASRDAFLALVVPALRDGRIAAPETFVDGLENAPGALISLFSRGGHRGKLLVRL
;
A
#
# COMPACT_ATOMS: atom_id res chain seq x y z
N MET A 1 31.52 9.79 -1.60
CA MET A 1 30.49 10.81 -1.28
C MET A 1 30.56 11.05 0.21
N THR A 2 30.61 12.30 0.65
CA THR A 2 30.76 12.68 2.07
C THR A 2 29.46 13.15 2.72
N HIS A 3 28.39 13.25 1.96
CA HIS A 3 27.11 13.80 2.39
C HIS A 3 25.96 12.81 2.14
N ASN A 4 24.95 12.90 2.98
CA ASN A 4 23.70 12.12 2.95
C ASN A 4 22.55 13.09 2.72
N ARG A 5 21.89 13.04 1.58
CA ARG A 5 20.65 13.79 1.36
C ARG A 5 19.54 13.10 2.12
N VAL A 6 18.71 13.89 2.79
CA VAL A 6 17.54 13.42 3.53
C VAL A 6 16.34 14.32 3.24
N VAL A 7 15.14 13.77 3.21
CA VAL A 7 13.90 14.55 3.14
C VAL A 7 13.32 14.65 4.54
N VAL A 8 13.16 15.88 5.03
CA VAL A 8 12.55 16.15 6.33
C VAL A 8 11.12 16.66 6.19
N LEU A 9 10.30 16.43 7.21
CA LEU A 9 9.03 17.12 7.35
C LEU A 9 9.33 18.58 7.77
N ALA A 10 9.16 19.53 6.86
CA ALA A 10 9.43 20.95 7.12
C ALA A 10 8.27 21.64 7.87
N ALA A 11 7.03 21.24 7.55
CA ALA A 11 5.81 21.74 8.20
C ALA A 11 4.70 20.68 8.13
N ARG A 12 3.77 20.72 9.08
CA ARG A 12 2.58 19.86 9.05
C ARG A 12 1.60 20.35 7.98
N PRO A 13 1.03 19.46 7.13
CA PRO A 13 0.05 19.85 6.13
C PRO A 13 -1.29 20.21 6.76
N GLN A 14 -1.99 21.16 6.15
CA GLN A 14 -3.42 21.38 6.35
C GLN A 14 -4.16 20.85 5.11
N GLY A 15 -4.87 19.74 5.25
CA GLY A 15 -5.44 19.03 4.12
C GLY A 15 -4.38 18.26 3.30
N VAL A 16 -4.44 18.33 1.97
CA VAL A 16 -3.47 17.66 1.09
C VAL A 16 -2.08 18.26 1.29
N PRO A 17 -1.02 17.44 1.46
CA PRO A 17 0.34 17.95 1.57
C PRO A 17 0.75 18.74 0.34
N THR A 18 1.54 19.80 0.54
CA THR A 18 2.14 20.62 -0.52
C THR A 18 3.65 20.46 -0.51
N PRO A 19 4.36 20.84 -1.58
CA PRO A 19 5.83 20.80 -1.58
C PRO A 19 6.47 21.55 -0.41
N ALA A 20 5.84 22.60 0.12
CA ALA A 20 6.31 23.38 1.28
C ALA A 20 6.33 22.56 2.59
N CYS A 21 5.62 21.43 2.65
CA CYS A 21 5.66 20.53 3.81
C CYS A 21 6.97 19.72 3.90
N PHE A 22 7.82 19.78 2.87
CA PHE A 22 9.03 18.97 2.77
C PHE A 22 10.25 19.84 2.47
N ARG A 23 11.42 19.40 2.90
CA ARG A 23 12.71 19.99 2.56
C ARG A 23 13.75 18.91 2.40
N VAL A 24 14.56 19.00 1.33
CA VAL A 24 15.76 18.18 1.17
C VAL A 24 16.90 18.87 1.91
N GLU A 25 17.59 18.13 2.76
CA GLU A 25 18.75 18.60 3.51
C GLU A 25 19.97 17.72 3.22
N GLU A 26 21.14 18.32 3.25
CA GLU A 26 22.41 17.58 3.29
C GLU A 26 22.84 17.42 4.74
N ARG A 27 23.10 16.19 5.16
CA ARG A 27 23.61 15.84 6.48
C ARG A 27 24.90 15.02 6.35
N PRO A 28 25.74 14.93 7.38
CA PRO A 28 26.87 14.00 7.38
C PRO A 28 26.40 12.56 7.16
N LEU A 29 27.26 11.73 6.55
CA LEU A 29 27.00 10.28 6.50
C LEU A 29 26.84 9.75 7.94
N PRO A 30 25.84 8.86 8.18
CA PRO A 30 25.71 8.24 9.49
C PRO A 30 26.95 7.39 9.81
N SER A 31 27.49 7.55 11.01
CA SER A 31 28.48 6.63 11.56
C SER A 31 27.76 5.38 12.07
N ILE A 32 28.39 4.21 11.94
CA ILE A 32 27.86 2.95 12.44
C ILE A 32 28.59 2.51 13.70
N GLY A 33 27.81 2.12 14.72
CA GLY A 33 28.26 1.49 15.94
C GLY A 33 28.25 -0.04 15.86
N GLU A 34 28.55 -0.70 16.96
CA GLU A 34 28.47 -2.17 17.06
C GLU A 34 27.04 -2.65 16.86
N GLY A 35 26.85 -3.70 16.04
CA GLY A 35 25.53 -4.23 15.67
C GLY A 35 24.80 -3.44 14.59
N GLU A 36 25.44 -2.45 13.96
CA GLU A 36 24.85 -1.64 12.89
C GLU A 36 25.49 -1.90 11.52
N ALA A 37 24.74 -1.65 10.47
CA ALA A 37 25.21 -1.63 9.10
C ALA A 37 24.83 -0.30 8.43
N LEU A 38 25.74 0.21 7.55
CA LEU A 38 25.47 1.35 6.67
C LEU A 38 24.90 0.83 5.36
N VAL A 39 23.70 1.28 5.04
CA VAL A 39 22.99 0.92 3.81
C VAL A 39 22.91 2.13 2.90
N ARG A 40 23.33 1.96 1.64
CA ARG A 40 23.06 2.91 0.56
C ARG A 40 21.72 2.54 -0.05
N ASN A 41 20.72 3.40 0.10
CA ASN A 41 19.41 3.20 -0.47
C ASN A 41 19.46 3.29 -2.00
N THR A 42 18.72 2.41 -2.66
CA THR A 42 18.57 2.38 -4.12
C THR A 42 17.11 2.53 -4.56
N LEU A 43 16.19 2.05 -3.71
CA LEU A 43 14.74 2.15 -3.93
C LEU A 43 14.06 2.51 -2.62
N MET A 44 13.04 3.35 -2.70
CA MET A 44 12.16 3.58 -1.56
C MET A 44 10.69 3.59 -1.96
N SER A 45 9.86 3.24 -0.99
CA SER A 45 8.41 3.22 -1.08
C SER A 45 7.84 4.57 -0.68
N VAL A 46 6.87 5.08 -1.46
CA VAL A 46 5.95 6.13 -1.02
C VAL A 46 4.57 5.53 -0.82
N ASP A 47 3.93 5.88 0.29
CA ASP A 47 2.70 5.23 0.73
C ASP A 47 1.68 6.23 1.27
N PRO A 48 0.37 6.11 0.92
CA PRO A 48 -0.67 7.01 1.44
C PRO A 48 -0.74 7.04 2.98
N ALA A 49 -0.43 5.92 3.64
CA ALA A 49 -0.39 5.82 5.11
C ALA A 49 0.65 6.72 5.79
N MET A 50 1.54 7.35 5.02
CA MET A 50 2.45 8.38 5.54
C MET A 50 1.71 9.70 5.87
N ARG A 51 0.57 9.99 5.20
CA ARG A 51 -0.16 11.25 5.40
C ARG A 51 -0.69 11.42 6.84
N PRO A 52 -1.40 10.44 7.44
CA PRO A 52 -1.82 10.55 8.84
C PRO A 52 -0.66 10.74 9.82
N ARG A 53 0.54 10.23 9.52
CA ARG A 53 1.73 10.43 10.34
C ARG A 53 2.32 11.85 10.29
N MET A 54 1.88 12.68 9.34
CA MET A 54 2.26 14.10 9.28
C MET A 54 1.47 14.96 10.26
N ASP A 55 0.36 14.45 10.79
CA ASP A 55 -0.40 15.10 11.86
C ASP A 55 0.19 14.76 13.23
N ASP A 56 -0.03 15.61 14.24
CA ASP A 56 0.46 15.37 15.60
C ASP A 56 -0.60 14.64 16.43
N VAL A 57 -1.01 13.49 15.92
CA VAL A 57 -2.05 12.68 16.54
C VAL A 57 -1.50 11.29 16.83
N PRO A 58 -1.62 10.77 18.05
CA PRO A 58 -1.26 9.40 18.38
C PRO A 58 -1.99 8.39 17.50
N SER A 59 -1.27 7.41 16.96
CA SER A 59 -1.81 6.34 16.12
C SER A 59 -0.98 5.06 16.34
N TYR A 60 -1.30 3.98 15.60
CA TYR A 60 -0.55 2.71 15.65
C TYR A 60 0.92 2.84 15.20
N VAL A 61 1.29 3.93 14.53
CA VAL A 61 2.68 4.31 14.23
C VAL A 61 2.89 5.74 14.71
N ALA A 62 4.05 6.02 15.31
CA ALA A 62 4.39 7.35 15.78
C ALA A 62 4.32 8.40 14.66
N PRO A 63 3.84 9.62 14.96
CA PRO A 63 3.83 10.71 14.01
C PRO A 63 5.26 11.13 13.62
N PHE A 64 5.41 11.68 12.43
CA PHE A 64 6.66 12.33 12.02
C PHE A 64 6.90 13.59 12.84
N ARG A 65 8.16 13.88 13.11
CA ARG A 65 8.58 15.11 13.80
C ARG A 65 9.01 16.16 12.79
N VAL A 66 8.56 17.39 12.98
CA VAL A 66 9.01 18.53 12.16
C VAL A 66 10.51 18.73 12.34
N GLY A 67 11.25 18.91 11.24
CA GLY A 67 12.70 19.02 11.20
C GLY A 67 13.46 17.69 11.16
N GLU A 68 12.75 16.54 11.34
CA GLU A 68 13.39 15.23 11.29
C GLU A 68 13.15 14.53 9.94
N PRO A 69 14.11 13.66 9.51
CA PRO A 69 13.94 12.87 8.31
C PRO A 69 12.71 11.96 8.41
N LEU A 70 11.96 11.91 7.32
CA LEU A 70 10.89 10.92 7.17
C LEU A 70 11.46 9.50 7.20
N ASP A 71 10.63 8.54 7.52
CA ASP A 71 10.91 7.12 7.40
C ASP A 71 9.89 6.43 6.47
N GLY A 72 10.25 5.27 5.97
CA GLY A 72 9.42 4.43 5.11
C GLY A 72 10.23 3.24 4.62
N GLN A 73 9.57 2.27 4.03
CA GLN A 73 10.22 1.08 3.49
C GLN A 73 11.21 1.47 2.38
N ALA A 74 12.40 0.89 2.43
CA ALA A 74 13.45 1.09 1.43
C ALA A 74 14.24 -0.20 1.20
N ILE A 75 14.83 -0.30 0.02
CA ILE A 75 15.83 -1.31 -0.32
C ILE A 75 17.13 -0.60 -0.63
N GLY A 76 18.21 -1.18 -0.14
CA GLY A 76 19.55 -0.69 -0.39
C GLY A 76 20.60 -1.78 -0.27
N GLU A 77 21.83 -1.41 -0.59
CA GLU A 77 23.02 -2.26 -0.49
C GLU A 77 23.79 -1.92 0.80
N VAL A 78 24.16 -2.93 1.55
CA VAL A 78 25.05 -2.76 2.72
C VAL A 78 26.45 -2.40 2.24
N THR A 79 26.90 -1.17 2.53
CA THR A 79 28.22 -0.65 2.10
C THR A 79 29.29 -0.75 3.18
N ALA A 80 28.89 -0.78 4.45
CA ALA A 80 29.77 -1.07 5.59
C ALA A 80 28.94 -1.76 6.68
N SER A 81 29.56 -2.65 7.46
CA SER A 81 28.85 -3.38 8.49
C SER A 81 29.71 -3.68 9.71
N ARG A 82 29.10 -3.53 10.88
CA ARG A 82 29.51 -4.04 12.17
C ARG A 82 28.45 -4.98 12.76
N ASN A 83 27.56 -5.52 11.89
CA ASN A 83 26.49 -6.44 12.21
C ASN A 83 26.70 -7.75 11.41
N PRO A 84 27.04 -8.88 12.04
CA PRO A 84 27.27 -10.15 11.35
C PRO A 84 26.06 -10.67 10.56
N ALA A 85 24.83 -10.26 10.95
CA ALA A 85 23.60 -10.64 10.24
C ALA A 85 23.37 -9.84 8.95
N LEU A 86 24.12 -8.77 8.73
CA LEU A 86 23.99 -7.87 7.57
C LEU A 86 25.35 -7.69 6.87
N PRO A 87 25.86 -8.72 6.15
CA PRO A 87 27.16 -8.64 5.48
C PRO A 87 27.20 -7.55 4.41
N VAL A 88 28.39 -6.97 4.20
CA VAL A 88 28.63 -6.01 3.09
C VAL A 88 28.29 -6.65 1.75
N GLY A 89 27.66 -5.90 0.86
CA GLY A 89 27.16 -6.36 -0.45
C GLY A 89 25.76 -6.99 -0.40
N SER A 90 25.19 -7.26 0.79
CA SER A 90 23.81 -7.75 0.90
C SER A 90 22.83 -6.68 0.43
N ILE A 91 21.81 -7.09 -0.32
CA ILE A 91 20.63 -6.26 -0.63
C ILE A 91 19.62 -6.45 0.50
N VAL A 92 19.20 -5.37 1.12
CA VAL A 92 18.36 -5.42 2.33
C VAL A 92 17.14 -4.53 2.22
N ASN A 93 16.02 -4.98 2.81
CA ASN A 93 14.80 -4.22 3.01
C ASN A 93 14.76 -3.74 4.47
N HIS A 94 14.56 -2.43 4.66
CA HIS A 94 14.51 -1.79 5.97
C HIS A 94 13.51 -0.61 5.97
N ARG A 95 13.38 0.11 7.11
CA ARG A 95 12.37 1.16 7.28
C ARG A 95 12.90 2.61 7.20
N PHE A 96 14.17 2.80 6.83
CA PHE A 96 14.81 4.12 6.81
C PHE A 96 15.01 4.62 5.37
N GLY A 97 13.94 4.71 4.60
CA GLY A 97 13.90 5.44 3.32
C GLY A 97 13.96 6.96 3.51
N TRP A 98 13.64 7.72 2.48
CA TRP A 98 13.66 9.18 2.44
C TRP A 98 15.05 9.78 2.70
N ARG A 99 16.09 9.03 2.36
CA ARG A 99 17.51 9.40 2.45
C ARG A 99 18.39 8.54 1.55
N ASP A 100 19.58 9.04 1.20
CA ASP A 100 20.53 8.25 0.40
C ASP A 100 21.18 7.13 1.23
N TYR A 101 21.51 7.36 2.50
CA TYR A 101 22.17 6.40 3.38
C TYR A 101 21.47 6.30 4.73
N ALA A 102 21.40 5.08 5.25
CA ALA A 102 20.84 4.79 6.57
C ALA A 102 21.76 3.88 7.39
N ALA A 103 21.94 4.19 8.67
CA ALA A 103 22.45 3.22 9.64
C ALA A 103 21.28 2.36 10.14
N VAL A 104 21.42 1.04 10.08
CA VAL A 104 20.37 0.09 10.43
C VAL A 104 20.88 -0.97 11.39
N THR A 105 20.09 -1.29 12.41
CA THR A 105 20.35 -2.40 13.35
C THR A 105 19.67 -3.69 12.91
N ALA A 106 18.55 -3.57 12.19
CA ALA A 106 17.77 -4.69 11.68
C ALA A 106 17.26 -4.43 10.26
N ALA A 107 17.39 -5.41 9.40
CA ALA A 107 16.90 -5.41 8.03
C ALA A 107 16.68 -6.86 7.57
N THR A 108 15.85 -7.03 6.55
CA THR A 108 15.64 -8.35 5.92
C THR A 108 16.48 -8.44 4.64
N ILE A 109 17.33 -9.45 4.53
CA ILE A 109 18.04 -9.72 3.27
C ILE A 109 17.03 -10.11 2.20
N VAL A 110 17.16 -9.49 1.03
CA VAL A 110 16.30 -9.70 -0.13
C VAL A 110 16.93 -10.73 -1.06
N ASP A 111 16.20 -11.78 -1.37
CA ASP A 111 16.62 -12.76 -2.36
C ASP A 111 16.23 -12.31 -3.79
N THR A 112 17.17 -11.68 -4.47
CA THR A 112 16.97 -11.19 -5.85
C THR A 112 16.93 -12.30 -6.90
N SER A 113 17.21 -13.55 -6.54
CA SER A 113 17.02 -14.70 -7.43
C SER A 113 15.55 -15.11 -7.57
N VAL A 114 14.72 -14.74 -6.59
CA VAL A 114 13.26 -15.01 -6.58
C VAL A 114 12.51 -14.01 -7.45
N ALA A 115 12.80 -12.71 -7.28
CA ALA A 115 12.17 -11.61 -8.01
C ALA A 115 13.06 -10.35 -7.95
N PRO A 116 12.81 -9.33 -8.81
CA PRO A 116 13.48 -8.05 -8.67
C PRO A 116 13.31 -7.45 -7.27
N ALA A 117 14.33 -6.74 -6.80
CA ALA A 117 14.33 -6.15 -5.45
C ALA A 117 13.09 -5.25 -5.19
N SER A 118 12.61 -4.52 -6.20
CA SER A 118 11.40 -3.68 -6.12
C SER A 118 10.15 -4.45 -5.70
N ALA A 119 10.01 -5.72 -6.11
CA ALA A 119 8.86 -6.57 -5.75
C ALA A 119 8.70 -6.72 -4.22
N TYR A 120 9.80 -6.63 -3.46
CA TYR A 120 9.79 -6.71 -1.98
C TYR A 120 9.30 -5.42 -1.30
N LEU A 121 9.16 -4.31 -2.04
CA LEU A 121 8.44 -3.12 -1.61
C LEU A 121 6.96 -3.13 -2.05
N GLY A 122 6.61 -4.05 -2.95
CA GLY A 122 5.28 -4.23 -3.55
C GLY A 122 4.66 -5.57 -3.20
N ILE A 123 4.49 -6.41 -4.23
CA ILE A 123 3.73 -7.67 -4.19
C ILE A 123 4.34 -8.72 -3.24
N LEU A 124 5.65 -8.82 -3.09
CA LEU A 124 6.31 -9.76 -2.16
C LEU A 124 6.61 -9.13 -0.80
N GLY A 125 6.27 -7.86 -0.62
CA GLY A 125 6.44 -7.11 0.63
C GLY A 125 5.15 -6.93 1.41
N GLY A 126 5.14 -5.85 2.22
CA GLY A 126 4.00 -5.51 3.08
C GLY A 126 2.69 -5.30 2.32
N LYS A 127 2.73 -4.83 1.06
CA LYS A 127 1.51 -4.57 0.27
C LYS A 127 0.80 -5.87 -0.14
N GLY A 128 1.57 -6.85 -0.63
CA GLY A 128 1.02 -8.17 -0.93
C GLY A 128 0.56 -8.91 0.31
N LEU A 129 1.33 -8.87 1.40
CA LEU A 129 0.91 -9.47 2.67
C LEU A 129 -0.35 -8.80 3.23
N THR A 130 -0.49 -7.47 3.12
CA THR A 130 -1.73 -6.75 3.48
C THR A 130 -2.92 -7.27 2.67
N ALA A 131 -2.75 -7.41 1.35
CA ALA A 131 -3.79 -7.95 0.48
C ALA A 131 -4.17 -9.39 0.89
N TYR A 132 -3.19 -10.26 1.09
CA TYR A 132 -3.40 -11.63 1.51
C TYR A 132 -4.13 -11.72 2.87
N ALA A 133 -3.63 -11.01 3.88
CA ALA A 133 -4.23 -11.01 5.20
C ALA A 133 -5.69 -10.51 5.18
N GLY A 134 -5.96 -9.42 4.48
CA GLY A 134 -7.33 -8.90 4.35
C GLY A 134 -8.28 -9.87 3.65
N LEU A 135 -7.79 -10.62 2.67
CA LEU A 135 -8.61 -11.61 1.94
C LEU A 135 -8.78 -12.91 2.72
N VAL A 136 -7.70 -13.49 3.25
CA VAL A 136 -7.66 -14.83 3.82
C VAL A 136 -7.97 -14.82 5.31
N ASP A 137 -7.25 -13.98 6.07
CA ASP A 137 -7.33 -14.01 7.53
C ASP A 137 -8.57 -13.23 8.04
N VAL A 138 -8.85 -12.08 7.42
CA VAL A 138 -9.91 -11.15 7.84
C VAL A 138 -11.23 -11.45 7.16
N ALA A 139 -11.31 -11.32 5.84
CA ALA A 139 -12.53 -11.53 5.09
C ALA A 139 -12.90 -13.02 4.94
N LYS A 140 -11.89 -13.92 5.05
CA LYS A 140 -12.08 -15.38 4.85
C LYS A 140 -12.76 -15.67 3.51
N LEU A 141 -12.23 -15.04 2.45
CA LEU A 141 -12.76 -15.14 1.09
C LEU A 141 -12.82 -16.61 0.64
N GLN A 142 -13.97 -17.01 0.07
CA GLN A 142 -14.20 -18.37 -0.42
C GLN A 142 -14.21 -18.41 -1.96
N PRO A 143 -13.83 -19.53 -2.56
CA PRO A 143 -14.00 -19.74 -4.00
C PRO A 143 -15.46 -19.54 -4.45
N GLY A 144 -15.66 -18.88 -5.58
CA GLY A 144 -16.98 -18.57 -6.14
C GLY A 144 -17.67 -17.34 -5.55
N GLU A 145 -17.11 -16.72 -4.50
CA GLU A 145 -17.64 -15.44 -3.98
C GLU A 145 -17.30 -14.26 -4.89
N THR A 146 -18.11 -13.23 -4.79
CA THR A 146 -17.88 -11.94 -5.48
C THR A 146 -17.27 -10.93 -4.51
N ILE A 147 -16.12 -10.38 -4.87
CA ILE A 147 -15.43 -9.37 -4.09
C ILE A 147 -15.35 -8.03 -4.84
N TYR A 148 -15.69 -6.95 -4.12
CA TYR A 148 -15.41 -5.59 -4.56
C TYR A 148 -14.12 -5.07 -3.88
N ILE A 149 -13.24 -4.45 -4.66
CA ILE A 149 -11.97 -3.88 -4.20
C ILE A 149 -11.92 -2.42 -4.63
N SER A 150 -11.86 -1.51 -3.70
CA SER A 150 -11.68 -0.08 -3.97
C SER A 150 -10.19 0.28 -4.15
N ALA A 151 -9.93 1.39 -4.86
CA ALA A 151 -8.58 1.81 -5.29
C ALA A 151 -7.79 0.64 -5.92
N ALA A 152 -8.48 -0.13 -6.77
CA ALA A 152 -8.00 -1.40 -7.32
C ALA A 152 -6.73 -1.29 -8.18
N ALA A 153 -6.44 -0.12 -8.77
CA ALA A 153 -5.22 0.13 -9.53
C ALA A 153 -3.99 0.44 -8.66
N GLY A 154 -4.16 0.66 -7.34
CA GLY A 154 -3.07 0.93 -6.41
C GLY A 154 -2.30 -0.32 -5.98
N ALA A 155 -1.25 -0.16 -5.16
CA ALA A 155 -0.35 -1.24 -4.78
C ALA A 155 -1.06 -2.41 -4.05
N VAL A 156 -1.90 -2.10 -3.05
CA VAL A 156 -2.67 -3.13 -2.32
C VAL A 156 -3.82 -3.66 -3.18
N GLY A 157 -4.54 -2.77 -3.89
CA GLY A 157 -5.67 -3.16 -4.72
C GLY A 157 -5.28 -4.11 -5.85
N SER A 158 -4.18 -3.84 -6.57
CA SER A 158 -3.68 -4.72 -7.63
C SER A 158 -3.27 -6.09 -7.08
N ALA A 159 -2.61 -6.14 -5.93
CA ALA A 159 -2.26 -7.39 -5.26
C ALA A 159 -3.54 -8.14 -4.81
N ALA A 160 -4.50 -7.43 -4.22
CA ALA A 160 -5.75 -8.03 -3.74
C ALA A 160 -6.57 -8.65 -4.89
N GLY A 161 -6.68 -7.95 -6.02
CA GLY A 161 -7.35 -8.50 -7.21
C GLY A 161 -6.70 -9.78 -7.72
N GLY A 162 -5.38 -9.77 -7.89
CA GLY A 162 -4.64 -10.94 -8.33
C GLY A 162 -4.76 -12.11 -7.36
N ILE A 163 -4.60 -11.88 -6.04
CA ILE A 163 -4.74 -12.93 -5.02
C ILE A 163 -6.19 -13.44 -4.98
N ALA A 164 -7.19 -12.59 -5.04
CA ALA A 164 -8.61 -13.01 -5.04
C ALA A 164 -8.92 -13.93 -6.23
N LYS A 165 -8.36 -13.65 -7.40
CA LYS A 165 -8.50 -14.53 -8.58
C LYS A 165 -7.81 -15.88 -8.38
N LEU A 166 -6.62 -15.91 -7.75
CA LEU A 166 -5.94 -17.15 -7.40
C LEU A 166 -6.78 -17.99 -6.41
N LEU A 167 -7.57 -17.33 -5.58
CA LEU A 167 -8.50 -17.98 -4.63
C LEU A 167 -9.85 -18.36 -5.27
N GLY A 168 -10.06 -18.10 -6.57
CA GLY A 168 -11.28 -18.49 -7.30
C GLY A 168 -12.45 -17.54 -7.12
N ALA A 169 -12.24 -16.28 -6.72
CA ALA A 169 -13.29 -15.29 -6.57
C ALA A 169 -13.53 -14.49 -7.86
N THR A 170 -14.77 -13.99 -8.03
CA THR A 170 -15.11 -12.98 -9.04
C THR A 170 -14.74 -11.60 -8.53
N THR A 171 -13.93 -10.86 -9.30
CA THR A 171 -13.34 -9.59 -8.86
C THR A 171 -14.00 -8.39 -9.53
N ILE A 172 -14.39 -7.40 -8.70
CA ILE A 172 -14.90 -6.11 -9.14
C ILE A 172 -13.95 -5.04 -8.60
N GLY A 173 -13.43 -4.17 -9.46
CA GLY A 173 -12.51 -3.11 -9.07
C GLY A 173 -13.04 -1.72 -9.36
N SER A 174 -12.79 -0.76 -8.46
CA SER A 174 -12.98 0.66 -8.79
C SER A 174 -11.69 1.45 -8.73
N THR A 175 -11.60 2.47 -9.58
CA THR A 175 -10.42 3.32 -9.72
C THR A 175 -10.82 4.75 -10.11
N GLY A 176 -9.86 5.69 -10.05
CA GLY A 176 -10.12 7.11 -10.26
C GLY A 176 -10.20 7.58 -11.72
N SER A 177 -9.86 6.75 -12.71
CA SER A 177 -9.84 7.15 -14.12
C SER A 177 -10.23 6.04 -15.09
N ALA A 178 -10.68 6.41 -16.30
CA ALA A 178 -11.06 5.47 -17.36
C ALA A 178 -9.86 4.65 -17.87
N GLU A 179 -8.69 5.26 -17.94
CA GLU A 179 -7.46 4.59 -18.35
C GLU A 179 -7.07 3.50 -17.35
N ASN A 180 -7.33 3.72 -16.07
CA ASN A 180 -7.10 2.72 -15.04
C ASN A 180 -8.17 1.63 -15.04
N VAL A 181 -9.39 1.88 -15.51
CA VAL A 181 -10.40 0.82 -15.75
C VAL A 181 -9.93 -0.15 -16.83
N ALA A 182 -9.43 0.36 -17.96
CA ALA A 182 -8.82 -0.48 -18.99
C ALA A 182 -7.65 -1.31 -18.43
N PHE A 183 -6.76 -0.68 -17.67
CA PHE A 183 -5.64 -1.35 -17.00
C PHE A 183 -6.11 -2.47 -16.03
N LEU A 184 -7.16 -2.24 -15.25
CA LEU A 184 -7.72 -3.28 -14.37
C LEU A 184 -8.19 -4.51 -15.15
N ARG A 185 -8.84 -4.30 -16.28
CA ARG A 185 -9.41 -5.39 -17.10
C ARG A 185 -8.35 -6.11 -17.94
N GLU A 186 -7.47 -5.37 -18.59
CA GLU A 186 -6.54 -5.89 -19.58
C GLU A 186 -5.25 -6.44 -18.96
N VAL A 187 -4.76 -5.80 -17.90
CA VAL A 187 -3.48 -6.15 -17.27
C VAL A 187 -3.68 -6.90 -15.95
N LEU A 188 -4.61 -6.44 -15.10
CA LEU A 188 -4.86 -7.06 -13.79
C LEU A 188 -5.99 -8.12 -13.85
N HIS A 189 -6.64 -8.27 -15.00
CA HIS A 189 -7.66 -9.28 -15.27
C HIS A 189 -8.85 -9.27 -14.29
N TYR A 190 -9.23 -8.08 -13.80
CA TYR A 190 -10.47 -7.94 -13.06
C TYR A 190 -11.66 -8.32 -13.96
N ASP A 191 -12.62 -9.06 -13.41
CA ASP A 191 -13.80 -9.50 -14.16
C ASP A 191 -14.70 -8.31 -14.51
N ARG A 192 -14.80 -7.33 -13.61
CA ARG A 192 -15.53 -6.07 -13.81
C ARG A 192 -14.75 -4.90 -13.20
N ALA A 193 -14.86 -3.73 -13.81
CA ALA A 193 -14.22 -2.52 -13.31
C ALA A 193 -14.99 -1.27 -13.72
N PHE A 194 -14.99 -0.24 -12.86
CA PHE A 194 -15.64 1.04 -13.12
C PHE A 194 -14.85 2.22 -12.54
N VAL A 195 -15.21 3.43 -13.00
CA VAL A 195 -14.61 4.67 -12.46
C VAL A 195 -15.39 5.10 -11.23
N ALA A 196 -14.70 5.19 -10.08
CA ALA A 196 -15.27 5.76 -8.86
C ALA A 196 -15.43 7.28 -9.00
N ARG A 197 -16.64 7.74 -9.32
CA ARG A 197 -17.01 9.16 -9.35
C ARG A 197 -17.93 9.46 -8.19
N ASP A 198 -17.75 10.62 -7.56
CA ASP A 198 -18.60 11.06 -6.47
C ASP A 198 -20.07 11.09 -6.92
N GLY A 199 -20.97 10.59 -6.11
CA GLY A 199 -22.40 10.45 -6.40
C GLY A 199 -22.79 9.32 -7.36
N ALA A 200 -21.82 8.63 -7.98
CA ALA A 200 -22.09 7.57 -8.97
C ALA A 200 -21.63 6.18 -8.55
N ILE A 201 -20.96 6.03 -7.41
CA ILE A 201 -20.35 4.74 -6.99
C ILE A 201 -21.42 3.68 -6.77
N ALA A 202 -22.55 4.01 -6.11
CA ALA A 202 -23.60 3.04 -5.81
C ALA A 202 -24.30 2.50 -7.05
N PRO A 203 -24.72 3.30 -8.06
CA PRO A 203 -25.26 2.74 -9.29
C PRO A 203 -24.25 1.91 -10.08
N GLU A 204 -23.02 2.37 -10.26
CA GLU A 204 -21.96 1.64 -10.96
C GLU A 204 -21.67 0.28 -10.30
N LEU A 205 -21.64 0.24 -8.97
CA LEU A 205 -21.41 -1.00 -8.23
C LEU A 205 -22.60 -1.96 -8.35
N ARG A 206 -23.85 -1.46 -8.39
CA ARG A 206 -25.04 -2.30 -8.64
C ARG A 206 -25.01 -2.92 -10.03
N ASP A 207 -24.63 -2.14 -11.04
CA ASP A 207 -24.53 -2.64 -12.41
C ASP A 207 -23.41 -3.67 -12.55
N ALA A 208 -22.29 -3.46 -11.83
CA ALA A 208 -21.18 -4.40 -11.77
C ALA A 208 -21.50 -5.67 -10.95
N ALA A 209 -22.38 -5.60 -9.97
CA ALA A 209 -22.76 -6.70 -9.07
C ALA A 209 -24.28 -6.80 -8.90
N PRO A 210 -25.04 -7.23 -9.94
CA PRO A 210 -26.51 -7.28 -9.86
C PRO A 210 -27.03 -8.22 -8.76
N ASP A 211 -26.27 -9.28 -8.45
CA ASP A 211 -26.58 -10.25 -7.38
C ASP A 211 -25.96 -9.87 -6.03
N GLY A 212 -25.32 -8.69 -5.94
CA GLY A 212 -24.61 -8.23 -4.76
C GLY A 212 -23.20 -8.81 -4.62
N ILE A 213 -22.47 -8.33 -3.59
CA ILE A 213 -21.11 -8.74 -3.27
C ILE A 213 -21.07 -9.49 -1.93
N ASP A 214 -20.15 -10.45 -1.81
CA ASP A 214 -19.94 -11.21 -0.57
C ASP A 214 -18.90 -10.53 0.33
N VAL A 215 -17.89 -9.91 -0.30
CA VAL A 215 -16.77 -9.26 0.37
C VAL A 215 -16.52 -7.87 -0.21
N TYR A 216 -16.22 -6.92 0.66
CA TYR A 216 -15.63 -5.64 0.28
C TYR A 216 -14.24 -5.48 0.90
N PHE A 217 -13.23 -5.27 0.05
CA PHE A 217 -11.87 -4.91 0.48
C PHE A 217 -11.74 -3.39 0.40
N ASP A 218 -11.76 -2.74 1.56
CA ASP A 218 -11.82 -1.29 1.65
C ASP A 218 -10.44 -0.64 1.78
N ASN A 219 -10.05 0.10 0.74
CA ASN A 219 -8.87 0.98 0.75
C ASN A 219 -9.24 2.47 0.82
N VAL A 220 -10.53 2.82 0.73
CA VAL A 220 -10.99 4.20 0.47
C VAL A 220 -11.83 4.78 1.59
N GLY A 221 -12.78 4.02 2.14
CA GLY A 221 -13.75 4.53 3.12
C GLY A 221 -14.83 5.44 2.50
N GLY A 222 -15.41 6.28 3.32
CA GLY A 222 -16.35 7.35 2.91
C GLY A 222 -17.52 6.87 2.05
N GLU A 223 -17.81 7.59 0.96
CA GLU A 223 -18.89 7.25 0.02
C GLU A 223 -18.75 5.82 -0.56
N THR A 224 -17.52 5.39 -0.81
CA THR A 224 -17.25 4.05 -1.35
C THR A 224 -17.68 2.95 -0.37
N LEU A 225 -17.39 3.12 0.91
CA LEU A 225 -17.82 2.20 1.97
C LEU A 225 -19.36 2.20 2.09
N THR A 226 -19.99 3.37 2.03
CA THR A 226 -21.45 3.51 2.04
C THR A 226 -22.10 2.77 0.86
N ALA A 227 -21.56 2.95 -0.34
CA ALA A 227 -22.05 2.25 -1.54
C ALA A 227 -21.87 0.73 -1.42
N ALA A 228 -20.74 0.27 -0.87
CA ALA A 228 -20.48 -1.15 -0.62
C ALA A 228 -21.48 -1.75 0.36
N PHE A 229 -21.87 -1.05 1.43
CA PHE A 229 -22.91 -1.53 2.36
C PHE A 229 -24.24 -1.80 1.64
N GLY A 230 -24.63 -0.92 0.71
CA GLY A 230 -25.81 -1.13 -0.13
C GLY A 230 -25.74 -2.36 -1.02
N ALA A 231 -24.56 -2.72 -1.52
CA ALA A 231 -24.32 -3.83 -2.43
C ALA A 231 -24.02 -5.16 -1.71
N LEU A 232 -23.56 -5.14 -0.45
CA LEU A 232 -23.25 -6.36 0.31
C LEU A 232 -24.48 -7.23 0.49
N LYS A 233 -24.31 -8.53 0.32
CA LYS A 233 -25.29 -9.57 0.65
C LYS A 233 -25.48 -9.68 2.16
N VAL A 234 -26.50 -10.43 2.57
CA VAL A 234 -26.68 -10.83 3.98
C VAL A 234 -25.46 -11.64 4.44
N HIS A 235 -24.92 -11.30 5.61
CA HIS A 235 -23.65 -11.83 6.15
C HIS A 235 -22.40 -11.43 5.34
N GLY A 236 -22.49 -10.38 4.52
CA GLY A 236 -21.34 -9.82 3.83
C GLY A 236 -20.24 -9.34 4.78
N ARG A 237 -19.01 -9.30 4.30
CA ARG A 237 -17.83 -8.98 5.09
C ARG A 237 -17.06 -7.79 4.49
N VAL A 238 -16.54 -6.94 5.38
CA VAL A 238 -15.67 -5.82 5.01
C VAL A 238 -14.31 -6.01 5.67
N ALA A 239 -13.25 -6.11 4.86
CA ALA A 239 -11.89 -5.98 5.33
C ALA A 239 -11.48 -4.50 5.21
N ALA A 240 -11.49 -3.78 6.34
CA ALA A 240 -11.15 -2.36 6.40
C ALA A 240 -9.63 -2.19 6.47
N CYS A 241 -9.01 -2.00 5.31
CA CYS A 241 -7.56 -1.90 5.11
C CYS A 241 -7.05 -0.47 5.18
N GLY A 242 -7.82 0.48 4.65
CA GLY A 242 -7.42 1.88 4.58
C GLY A 242 -8.60 2.81 4.33
N MET A 243 -8.37 4.12 4.56
CA MET A 243 -9.39 5.15 4.41
C MET A 243 -8.79 6.38 3.75
N ILE A 244 -8.29 6.22 2.51
CA ILE A 244 -7.56 7.30 1.82
C ILE A 244 -8.42 8.54 1.61
N SER A 245 -9.76 8.40 1.49
CA SER A 245 -10.69 9.53 1.39
C SER A 245 -10.70 10.42 2.63
N GLY A 246 -10.38 9.85 3.81
CA GLY A 246 -10.34 10.57 5.09
C GLY A 246 -8.94 11.03 5.52
N TYR A 247 -7.88 10.73 4.76
CA TYR A 247 -6.52 11.06 5.21
C TYR A 247 -6.22 12.57 5.17
N ASN A 248 -6.88 13.31 4.29
CA ASN A 248 -6.70 14.75 4.15
C ASN A 248 -7.83 15.57 4.77
N ASP A 249 -8.97 14.93 5.03
CA ASP A 249 -10.16 15.57 5.63
C ASP A 249 -10.90 14.53 6.48
N ALA A 250 -11.04 14.78 7.77
CA ALA A 250 -11.64 13.86 8.73
C ALA A 250 -13.18 13.71 8.58
N SER A 251 -13.79 14.26 7.54
CA SER A 251 -15.26 14.30 7.35
C SER A 251 -15.89 13.00 6.83
N ALA A 252 -15.10 11.91 6.69
CA ALA A 252 -15.62 10.65 6.18
C ALA A 252 -16.62 10.00 7.17
N THR A 253 -17.91 10.05 6.85
CA THR A 253 -18.98 9.42 7.64
C THR A 253 -19.57 8.21 6.92
N ILE A 254 -20.08 7.23 7.70
CA ILE A 254 -20.92 6.13 7.18
C ILE A 254 -22.36 6.66 7.10
N ALA A 255 -22.92 6.69 5.88
CA ALA A 255 -24.24 7.32 5.66
C ALA A 255 -25.41 6.48 6.18
N ASP A 256 -25.32 5.15 6.19
CA ASP A 256 -26.41 4.30 6.70
C ASP A 256 -25.86 3.09 7.52
N PRO A 257 -25.59 3.30 8.80
CA PRO A 257 -25.12 2.21 9.66
C PRO A 257 -26.20 1.14 9.94
N PHE A 258 -27.47 1.38 9.64
CA PHE A 258 -28.54 0.40 9.82
C PHE A 258 -28.38 -0.82 8.88
N GLU A 259 -27.71 -0.64 7.73
CA GLU A 259 -27.35 -1.75 6.83
C GLU A 259 -26.54 -2.84 7.56
N ILE A 260 -25.69 -2.46 8.52
CA ILE A 260 -24.90 -3.41 9.32
C ILE A 260 -25.84 -4.39 10.05
N ILE A 261 -26.90 -3.86 10.66
CA ILE A 261 -27.89 -4.66 11.38
C ILE A 261 -28.75 -5.45 10.40
N ARG A 262 -29.29 -4.76 9.39
CA ARG A 262 -30.22 -5.37 8.41
C ARG A 262 -29.60 -6.58 7.70
N LYS A 263 -28.33 -6.46 7.33
CA LYS A 263 -27.59 -7.52 6.61
C LYS A 263 -26.69 -8.37 7.51
N ARG A 264 -26.63 -8.10 8.83
CA ARG A 264 -25.72 -8.77 9.79
C ARG A 264 -24.29 -8.79 9.29
N LEU A 265 -23.82 -7.61 8.83
CA LEU A 265 -22.46 -7.45 8.26
C LEU A 265 -21.40 -7.65 9.33
N ARG A 266 -20.24 -8.17 8.90
CA ARG A 266 -19.01 -8.16 9.67
C ARG A 266 -18.05 -7.14 9.08
N ILE A 267 -17.61 -6.21 9.90
CA ILE A 267 -16.62 -5.18 9.53
C ILE A 267 -15.43 -5.36 10.45
N GLU A 268 -14.26 -5.58 9.87
CA GLU A 268 -13.04 -5.82 10.62
C GLU A 268 -11.89 -4.97 10.07
N GLY A 269 -11.34 -4.09 10.94
CA GLY A 269 -10.11 -3.36 10.69
C GLY A 269 -8.90 -4.22 11.03
N PHE A 270 -7.81 -4.09 10.29
CA PHE A 270 -6.61 -4.88 10.52
C PHE A 270 -5.33 -4.12 10.17
N LEU A 271 -4.23 -4.51 10.79
CA LEU A 271 -2.88 -4.06 10.48
C LEU A 271 -2.04 -5.26 10.03
N VAL A 272 -1.28 -5.09 8.95
CA VAL A 272 -0.42 -6.16 8.42
C VAL A 272 0.58 -6.70 9.43
N SER A 273 1.00 -5.88 10.40
CA SER A 273 1.89 -6.30 11.52
C SER A 273 1.34 -7.46 12.33
N ASP A 274 0.02 -7.53 12.48
CA ASP A 274 -0.65 -8.53 13.31
C ASP A 274 -0.77 -9.89 12.57
N HIS A 275 -0.49 -9.88 11.26
CA HIS A 275 -0.58 -11.04 10.38
C HIS A 275 0.80 -11.56 9.90
N ALA A 276 1.87 -11.29 10.67
CA ALA A 276 3.21 -11.75 10.31
C ALA A 276 3.32 -13.28 10.16
N ALA A 277 2.52 -14.03 10.93
CA ALA A 277 2.46 -15.48 10.86
C ALA A 277 1.95 -16.02 9.52
N SER A 278 1.18 -15.23 8.77
CA SER A 278 0.63 -15.62 7.45
C SER A 278 1.65 -15.47 6.32
N ARG A 279 2.87 -14.95 6.61
CA ARG A 279 3.87 -14.62 5.59
C ARG A 279 4.29 -15.83 4.74
N ASP A 280 4.53 -16.97 5.35
CA ASP A 280 5.02 -18.16 4.62
C ASP A 280 3.92 -18.72 3.69
N ALA A 281 2.67 -18.78 4.16
CA ALA A 281 1.53 -19.19 3.34
C ALA A 281 1.27 -18.19 2.19
N PHE A 282 1.38 -16.90 2.46
CA PHE A 282 1.31 -15.86 1.45
C PHE A 282 2.39 -16.04 0.36
N LEU A 283 3.65 -16.21 0.74
CA LEU A 283 4.74 -16.38 -0.23
C LEU A 283 4.60 -17.70 -1.00
N ALA A 284 4.16 -18.77 -0.36
CA ALA A 284 3.89 -20.05 -1.02
C ALA A 284 2.81 -19.95 -2.10
N LEU A 285 1.82 -19.07 -1.93
CA LEU A 285 0.78 -18.80 -2.93
C LEU A 285 1.28 -17.87 -4.04
N VAL A 286 1.92 -16.75 -3.66
CA VAL A 286 2.16 -15.64 -4.59
C VAL A 286 3.43 -15.81 -5.41
N VAL A 287 4.52 -16.38 -4.86
CA VAL A 287 5.80 -16.51 -5.58
C VAL A 287 5.66 -17.39 -6.84
N PRO A 288 5.06 -18.60 -6.79
CA PRO A 288 4.85 -19.37 -8.03
C PRO A 288 3.94 -18.63 -9.02
N ALA A 289 2.86 -18.01 -8.54
CA ALA A 289 1.92 -17.30 -9.39
C ALA A 289 2.55 -16.09 -10.10
N LEU A 290 3.48 -15.38 -9.42
CA LEU A 290 4.24 -14.28 -9.99
C LEU A 290 5.20 -14.78 -11.08
N ARG A 291 5.92 -15.87 -10.82
CA ARG A 291 6.85 -16.48 -11.79
C ARG A 291 6.14 -17.00 -13.04
N ASP A 292 4.96 -17.59 -12.88
CA ASP A 292 4.13 -18.13 -13.96
C ASP A 292 3.32 -17.05 -14.70
N GLY A 293 3.40 -15.77 -14.27
CA GLY A 293 2.63 -14.66 -14.85
C GLY A 293 1.13 -14.71 -14.54
N ARG A 294 0.68 -15.54 -13.59
CA ARG A 294 -0.73 -15.62 -13.16
C ARG A 294 -1.16 -14.46 -12.28
N ILE A 295 -0.21 -13.71 -11.71
CA ILE A 295 -0.43 -12.46 -10.99
C ILE A 295 0.51 -11.39 -11.53
N ALA A 296 -0.03 -10.22 -11.84
CA ALA A 296 0.76 -9.07 -12.24
C ALA A 296 1.18 -8.24 -11.01
N ALA A 297 2.39 -7.69 -11.06
CA ALA A 297 2.92 -6.81 -10.02
C ALA A 297 3.34 -5.47 -10.64
N PRO A 298 2.38 -4.61 -11.00
CA PRO A 298 2.69 -3.35 -11.66
C PRO A 298 3.41 -2.38 -10.70
N GLU A 299 4.40 -1.68 -11.25
CA GLU A 299 5.20 -0.69 -10.54
C GLU A 299 5.30 0.59 -11.35
N THR A 300 5.26 1.72 -10.68
CA THR A 300 5.52 3.05 -11.24
C THR A 300 6.77 3.60 -10.57
N PHE A 301 7.70 4.14 -11.35
CA PHE A 301 8.95 4.68 -10.83
C PHE A 301 9.03 6.18 -11.03
N VAL A 302 9.61 6.85 -10.04
CA VAL A 302 10.04 8.25 -10.06
C VAL A 302 11.52 8.26 -9.72
N ASP A 303 12.33 9.00 -10.45
CA ASP A 303 13.77 9.07 -10.24
C ASP A 303 14.13 10.29 -9.37
N GLY A 304 15.07 10.10 -8.45
CA GLY A 304 15.64 11.14 -7.58
C GLY A 304 14.90 11.35 -6.27
N LEU A 305 15.66 11.46 -5.18
CA LEU A 305 15.15 11.71 -3.83
C LEU A 305 14.35 13.02 -3.74
N GLU A 306 14.77 14.03 -4.47
CA GLU A 306 14.14 15.36 -4.55
C GLU A 306 12.71 15.31 -5.09
N ASN A 307 12.37 14.29 -5.88
CA ASN A 307 11.04 14.08 -6.46
C ASN A 307 10.11 13.25 -5.56
N ALA A 308 10.62 12.66 -4.48
CA ALA A 308 9.84 11.85 -3.55
C ALA A 308 8.65 12.58 -2.90
N PRO A 309 8.77 13.87 -2.50
CA PRO A 309 7.62 14.64 -2.01
C PRO A 309 6.49 14.74 -3.05
N GLY A 310 6.83 15.05 -4.31
CA GLY A 310 5.88 15.12 -5.42
C GLY A 310 5.20 13.77 -5.67
N ALA A 311 5.97 12.68 -5.62
CA ALA A 311 5.46 11.32 -5.73
C ALA A 311 4.45 10.99 -4.62
N LEU A 312 4.73 11.37 -3.36
CA LEU A 312 3.78 11.17 -2.26
C LEU A 312 2.51 11.99 -2.45
N ILE A 313 2.62 13.26 -2.83
CA ILE A 313 1.47 14.14 -3.06
C ILE A 313 0.58 13.59 -4.19
N SER A 314 1.17 13.03 -5.24
CA SER A 314 0.44 12.46 -6.38
C SER A 314 -0.47 11.29 -6.00
N LEU A 315 -0.20 10.59 -4.88
CA LEU A 315 -1.03 9.48 -4.39
C LEU A 315 -2.44 9.93 -3.98
N PHE A 316 -2.61 11.21 -3.67
CA PHE A 316 -3.90 11.80 -3.28
C PHE A 316 -4.66 12.39 -4.48
N SER A 317 -4.09 12.32 -5.68
CA SER A 317 -4.73 12.72 -6.93
C SER A 317 -5.40 11.51 -7.59
N ARG A 318 -6.56 11.73 -8.23
CA ARG A 318 -7.30 10.64 -8.90
C ARG A 318 -6.55 10.17 -10.16
N GLY A 319 -6.24 8.89 -10.23
CA GLY A 319 -5.75 8.23 -11.44
C GLY A 319 -4.27 8.43 -11.79
N GLY A 320 -3.47 9.01 -10.89
CA GLY A 320 -2.09 9.43 -11.18
C GLY A 320 -1.03 8.33 -11.30
N HIS A 321 -1.30 7.09 -10.86
CA HIS A 321 -0.30 6.00 -10.88
C HIS A 321 -0.95 4.62 -10.95
N ARG A 322 -0.17 3.61 -11.30
CA ARG A 322 -0.58 2.20 -11.40
C ARG A 322 0.35 1.33 -10.58
N GLY A 323 -0.24 0.42 -9.80
CA GLY A 323 0.51 -0.49 -8.95
C GLY A 323 1.27 0.21 -7.82
N LYS A 324 2.47 -0.27 -7.54
CA LYS A 324 3.32 0.26 -6.49
C LYS A 324 4.15 1.45 -6.99
N LEU A 325 4.00 2.61 -6.36
CA LEU A 325 4.83 3.78 -6.63
C LEU A 325 6.12 3.70 -5.81
N LEU A 326 7.25 3.78 -6.50
CA LEU A 326 8.60 3.67 -5.97
C LEU A 326 9.44 4.86 -6.42
N VAL A 327 10.41 5.25 -5.60
CA VAL A 327 11.44 6.22 -5.96
C VAL A 327 12.78 5.52 -6.08
N ARG A 328 13.49 5.75 -7.21
CA ARG A 328 14.88 5.34 -7.40
C ARG A 328 15.79 6.44 -6.86
N LEU A 329 16.80 6.06 -6.10
CA LEU A 329 17.73 6.95 -5.41
C LEU A 329 19.12 6.93 -6.05
#